data_447e604732fa2ec1e40052b3dea4ba6a
#
_entry.id   447e604732fa2ec1e40052b3dea4ba6a
#
_cell.length_a   1.000
_cell.length_b   1.000
_cell.length_c   1.000
_cell.angle_alpha   90.00
_cell.angle_beta   90.00
_cell.angle_gamma   90.00
#
_symmetry.space_group_name_H-M   'P 1'
#
loop_
_entity.id
_entity.type
_entity.pdbx_description
1 polymer ?
#
loop_
_entity_poly.entity_id
_entity_poly.type
_entity_poly.pdbx_seq_one_letter_code
_entity_poly.pdbx_strand_id
1 'polypeptide(L)'
;DVHIFVYNIDKFNKEGANMKKVNELIGDSFYQALSDLPDLVLIMDESHHYRAEKGAQALNELHPLLGLELTATPLVTKGNKQVPFKNVVYEYPLSKAIEDGYTRTPYAVTRSDIDFYNFGDEQLDKMMLLDGITCHESTKRKLEVYAANHGKPVVKPFMSVVAQIATKR
;
A
#
# COMPACT_ATOMS: atom_id res chain seq x y z
N ASP A 1 -21.11 -14.26 -19.71
CA ASP A 1 -20.23 -13.09 -19.79
C ASP A 1 -19.62 -12.83 -18.40
N VAL A 2 -18.35 -12.39 -18.37
CA VAL A 2 -17.68 -12.00 -17.13
C VAL A 2 -17.72 -10.49 -17.04
N HIS A 3 -18.23 -9.97 -15.90
CA HIS A 3 -18.26 -8.55 -15.61
C HIS A 3 -17.21 -8.24 -14.53
N ILE A 4 -16.35 -7.25 -14.77
CA ILE A 4 -15.31 -6.83 -13.82
C ILE A 4 -15.60 -5.40 -13.38
N PHE A 5 -15.71 -5.20 -12.08
CA PHE A 5 -15.91 -3.90 -11.46
C PHE A 5 -14.70 -3.55 -10.59
N VAL A 6 -14.19 -2.33 -10.71
CA VAL A 6 -13.04 -1.85 -9.92
C VAL A 6 -13.46 -0.67 -9.07
N TYR A 7 -13.28 -0.80 -7.76
CA TYR A 7 -13.68 0.23 -6.79
C TYR A 7 -12.66 0.42 -5.67
N ASN A 8 -12.66 1.61 -5.10
CA ASN A 8 -11.99 1.87 -3.84
C ASN A 8 -12.93 1.51 -2.68
N ILE A 9 -12.40 0.88 -1.62
CA ILE A 9 -13.13 0.47 -0.41
C ILE A 9 -13.89 1.63 0.26
N ASP A 10 -13.40 2.85 0.16
CA ASP A 10 -14.08 4.04 0.70
C ASP A 10 -15.50 4.24 0.14
N LYS A 11 -15.79 3.66 -1.04
CA LYS A 11 -17.13 3.71 -1.63
C LYS A 11 -18.14 2.82 -0.90
N PHE A 12 -17.65 1.84 -0.13
CA PHE A 12 -18.47 0.89 0.62
C PHE A 12 -18.63 1.27 2.09
N ASN A 13 -17.60 1.86 2.71
CA ASN A 13 -17.50 2.03 4.15
C ASN A 13 -18.14 3.31 4.71
N LYS A 14 -18.38 4.34 3.88
CA LYS A 14 -18.90 5.63 4.32
C LYS A 14 -20.43 5.58 4.39
N GLU A 15 -21.01 6.05 5.49
CA GLU A 15 -22.42 6.37 5.56
C GLU A 15 -22.78 7.37 4.46
N GLY A 16 -23.78 7.06 3.63
CA GLY A 16 -24.14 7.86 2.47
C GLY A 16 -23.25 7.66 1.25
N ALA A 17 -22.42 6.60 1.22
CA ALA A 17 -21.68 6.21 0.03
C ALA A 17 -22.62 6.11 -1.18
N ASN A 18 -22.22 6.67 -2.32
CA ASN A 18 -23.05 6.71 -3.52
C ASN A 18 -23.50 5.33 -4.01
N MET A 19 -22.76 4.28 -3.67
CA MET A 19 -23.11 2.90 -4.01
C MET A 19 -24.29 2.34 -3.22
N LYS A 20 -24.56 2.89 -2.01
CA LYS A 20 -25.72 2.53 -1.17
C LYS A 20 -26.95 3.40 -1.45
N LYS A 21 -26.82 4.42 -2.32
CA LYS A 21 -27.98 5.22 -2.72
C LYS A 21 -28.78 4.48 -3.77
N VAL A 22 -30.09 4.47 -3.58
CA VAL A 22 -31.03 3.92 -4.55
C VAL A 22 -30.94 4.71 -5.84
N ASN A 23 -30.80 4.02 -6.96
CA ASN A 23 -30.91 4.62 -8.27
C ASN A 23 -32.39 4.62 -8.67
N GLU A 24 -32.95 5.81 -8.88
CA GLU A 24 -34.37 5.97 -9.22
C GLU A 24 -34.79 5.22 -10.49
N LEU A 25 -33.84 4.96 -11.42
CA LEU A 25 -34.12 4.23 -12.65
C LEU A 25 -34.12 2.70 -12.46
N ILE A 26 -33.38 2.21 -11.47
CA ILE A 26 -33.21 0.75 -11.25
C ILE A 26 -34.07 0.28 -10.06
N GLY A 27 -34.51 1.19 -9.20
CA GLY A 27 -35.29 0.88 -8.00
C GLY A 27 -34.45 0.29 -6.86
N ASP A 28 -33.13 0.16 -7.04
CA ASP A 28 -32.25 -0.47 -6.08
C ASP A 28 -30.87 0.23 -6.04
N SER A 29 -30.08 -0.05 -5.01
CA SER A 29 -28.70 0.43 -4.94
C SER A 29 -27.79 -0.52 -5.70
N PHE A 30 -26.70 0.01 -6.26
CA PHE A 30 -25.70 -0.82 -6.88
C PHE A 30 -25.08 -1.85 -5.89
N TYR A 31 -25.00 -1.46 -4.62
CA TYR A 31 -24.55 -2.34 -3.55
C TYR A 31 -25.46 -3.56 -3.39
N GLN A 32 -26.78 -3.34 -3.40
CA GLN A 32 -27.75 -4.42 -3.32
C GLN A 32 -27.65 -5.33 -4.56
N ALA A 33 -27.56 -4.75 -5.75
CA ALA A 33 -27.39 -5.51 -6.97
C ALA A 33 -26.14 -6.40 -6.96
N LEU A 34 -25.03 -5.94 -6.34
CA LEU A 34 -23.85 -6.78 -6.15
C LEU A 34 -24.06 -7.90 -5.13
N SER A 35 -24.76 -7.61 -4.02
CA SER A 35 -25.02 -8.61 -2.97
C SER A 35 -25.97 -9.72 -3.41
N ASP A 36 -26.79 -9.46 -4.42
CA ASP A 36 -27.75 -10.41 -4.97
C ASP A 36 -27.12 -11.34 -6.05
N LEU A 37 -25.85 -11.10 -6.43
CA LEU A 37 -25.13 -11.95 -7.37
C LEU A 37 -24.75 -13.29 -6.72
N PRO A 38 -25.19 -14.42 -7.27
CA PRO A 38 -24.89 -15.73 -6.67
C PRO A 38 -23.44 -16.19 -6.87
N ASP A 39 -22.72 -15.55 -7.76
CA ASP A 39 -21.36 -15.91 -8.21
C ASP A 39 -20.35 -14.76 -8.03
N LEU A 40 -20.64 -13.85 -7.11
CA LEU A 40 -19.76 -12.72 -6.82
C LEU A 40 -18.39 -13.20 -6.26
N VAL A 41 -17.33 -12.79 -6.93
CA VAL A 41 -15.94 -13.00 -6.48
C VAL A 41 -15.32 -11.66 -6.14
N LEU A 42 -14.74 -11.54 -4.94
CA LEU A 42 -14.00 -10.36 -4.52
C LEU A 42 -12.51 -10.60 -4.65
N ILE A 43 -11.80 -9.69 -5.31
CA ILE A 43 -10.33 -9.61 -5.31
C ILE A 43 -9.96 -8.33 -4.58
N MET A 44 -9.24 -8.46 -3.47
CA MET A 44 -8.93 -7.36 -2.56
C MET A 44 -7.43 -7.15 -2.52
N ASP A 45 -6.96 -6.06 -3.12
CA ASP A 45 -5.56 -5.65 -3.05
C ASP A 45 -5.32 -4.83 -1.78
N GLU A 46 -4.13 -4.97 -1.19
CA GLU A 46 -3.75 -4.38 0.11
C GLU A 46 -4.79 -4.66 1.22
N SER A 47 -5.25 -5.90 1.30
CA SER A 47 -6.38 -6.31 2.13
C SER A 47 -6.19 -6.04 3.62
N HIS A 48 -4.96 -5.85 4.10
CA HIS A 48 -4.67 -5.46 5.48
C HIS A 48 -5.35 -4.12 5.88
N HIS A 49 -5.62 -3.23 4.93
CA HIS A 49 -6.36 -1.98 5.17
C HIS A 49 -7.86 -2.20 5.38
N TYR A 50 -8.43 -3.31 4.90
CA TYR A 50 -9.88 -3.56 4.90
C TYR A 50 -10.33 -4.41 6.09
N ARG A 51 -9.39 -4.99 6.79
CA ARG A 51 -9.67 -5.87 7.94
C ARG A 51 -10.04 -5.13 9.23
N ALA A 52 -10.08 -3.78 9.23
CA ALA A 52 -10.75 -3.04 10.28
C ALA A 52 -12.25 -3.42 10.31
N GLU A 53 -12.85 -3.50 11.49
CA GLU A 53 -14.19 -4.07 11.69
C GLU A 53 -15.24 -3.59 10.68
N LYS A 54 -15.31 -2.28 10.42
CA LYS A 54 -16.30 -1.70 9.48
C LYS A 54 -16.06 -2.12 8.03
N GLY A 55 -14.80 -2.23 7.60
CA GLY A 55 -14.45 -2.64 6.25
C GLY A 55 -14.77 -4.10 6.00
N ALA A 56 -14.37 -4.97 6.92
CA ALA A 56 -14.66 -6.40 6.85
C ALA A 56 -16.16 -6.68 6.86
N GLN A 57 -16.91 -5.95 7.69
CA GLN A 57 -18.37 -6.09 7.74
C GLN A 57 -19.02 -5.73 6.40
N ALA A 58 -18.68 -4.58 5.81
CA ALA A 58 -19.25 -4.14 4.53
C ALA A 58 -18.95 -5.12 3.38
N LEU A 59 -17.78 -5.75 3.38
CA LEU A 59 -17.43 -6.76 2.37
C LEU A 59 -18.16 -8.08 2.60
N ASN A 60 -18.35 -8.49 3.86
CA ASN A 60 -19.10 -9.70 4.21
C ASN A 60 -20.60 -9.56 3.89
N GLU A 61 -21.17 -8.36 4.03
CA GLU A 61 -22.57 -8.07 3.66
C GLU A 61 -22.86 -8.23 2.15
N LEU A 62 -21.83 -8.25 1.31
CA LEU A 62 -21.96 -8.57 -0.12
C LEU A 62 -22.14 -10.07 -0.39
N HIS A 63 -22.02 -10.93 0.61
CA HIS A 63 -22.17 -12.38 0.51
C HIS A 63 -21.35 -13.03 -0.64
N PRO A 64 -20.05 -12.70 -0.81
CA PRO A 64 -19.28 -13.22 -1.93
C PRO A 64 -19.13 -14.73 -1.85
N LEU A 65 -19.18 -15.38 -3.02
CA LEU A 65 -18.90 -16.82 -3.16
C LEU A 65 -17.44 -17.13 -2.81
N LEU A 66 -16.52 -16.23 -3.18
CA LEU A 66 -15.08 -16.33 -2.93
C LEU A 66 -14.49 -14.95 -2.69
N GLY A 67 -13.60 -14.86 -1.72
CA GLY A 67 -12.74 -13.70 -1.49
C GLY A 67 -11.28 -14.08 -1.63
N LEU A 68 -10.55 -13.42 -2.56
CA LEU A 68 -9.11 -13.53 -2.70
C LEU A 68 -8.47 -12.27 -2.16
N GLU A 69 -7.64 -12.41 -1.15
CA GLU A 69 -6.92 -11.31 -0.50
C GLU A 69 -5.46 -11.29 -0.91
N LEU A 70 -4.99 -10.15 -1.40
CA LEU A 70 -3.60 -9.89 -1.74
C LEU A 70 -3.04 -8.86 -0.75
N THR A 71 -1.88 -9.14 -0.17
CA THR A 71 -1.21 -8.22 0.76
C THR A 71 0.26 -8.57 0.95
N ALA A 72 1.09 -7.54 1.07
CA ALA A 72 2.48 -7.72 1.48
C ALA A 72 2.65 -7.93 3.00
N THR A 73 1.62 -7.57 3.79
CA THR A 73 1.65 -7.64 5.26
C THR A 73 0.41 -8.37 5.77
N PRO A 74 0.43 -9.72 5.84
CA PRO A 74 -0.74 -10.52 6.24
C PRO A 74 -0.96 -10.46 7.77
N LEU A 75 -1.08 -9.26 8.32
CA LEU A 75 -1.25 -8.98 9.74
C LEU A 75 -2.46 -8.07 9.97
N VAL A 76 -3.26 -8.36 10.98
CA VAL A 76 -4.35 -7.51 11.45
C VAL A 76 -4.00 -6.94 12.81
N THR A 77 -4.16 -5.64 12.98
CA THR A 77 -4.01 -5.00 14.28
C THR A 77 -5.33 -5.14 15.07
N LYS A 78 -5.29 -5.87 16.19
CA LYS A 78 -6.39 -5.98 17.14
C LYS A 78 -5.97 -5.36 18.49
N GLY A 79 -6.44 -4.15 18.77
CA GLY A 79 -5.93 -3.37 19.90
C GLY A 79 -4.43 -3.09 19.75
N ASN A 80 -3.63 -3.51 20.73
CA ASN A 80 -2.17 -3.35 20.71
C ASN A 80 -1.42 -4.59 20.18
N LYS A 81 -2.12 -5.57 19.59
CA LYS A 81 -1.50 -6.81 19.11
C LYS A 81 -1.66 -6.94 17.61
N GLN A 82 -0.61 -7.42 16.96
CA GLN A 82 -0.67 -7.87 15.58
C GLN A 82 -0.99 -9.37 15.54
N VAL A 83 -2.00 -9.72 14.77
CA VAL A 83 -2.46 -11.11 14.60
C VAL A 83 -2.31 -11.49 13.13
N PRO A 84 -1.65 -12.61 12.81
CA PRO A 84 -1.50 -13.04 11.43
C PRO A 84 -2.85 -13.43 10.80
N PHE A 85 -2.94 -13.28 9.47
CA PHE A 85 -4.07 -13.77 8.71
C PHE A 85 -4.21 -15.28 8.87
N LYS A 86 -5.44 -15.75 8.87
CA LYS A 86 -5.75 -17.17 8.76
C LYS A 86 -5.86 -17.54 7.27
N ASN A 87 -5.60 -18.80 6.96
CA ASN A 87 -5.78 -19.36 5.60
C ASN A 87 -4.91 -18.66 4.53
N VAL A 88 -3.65 -18.37 4.86
CA VAL A 88 -2.68 -17.96 3.85
C VAL A 88 -2.40 -19.19 2.97
N VAL A 89 -2.86 -19.13 1.72
CA VAL A 89 -2.77 -20.25 0.77
C VAL A 89 -1.50 -20.21 -0.07
N TYR A 90 -0.89 -19.02 -0.21
CA TYR A 90 0.34 -18.84 -0.95
C TYR A 90 1.13 -17.66 -0.38
N GLU A 91 2.44 -17.82 -0.32
CA GLU A 91 3.38 -16.78 0.08
C GLU A 91 4.49 -16.67 -0.97
N TYR A 92 4.74 -15.44 -1.43
CA TYR A 92 5.83 -15.11 -2.35
C TYR A 92 6.79 -14.13 -1.69
N PRO A 93 7.85 -14.63 -1.03
CA PRO A 93 8.71 -13.78 -0.21
C PRO A 93 9.51 -12.80 -1.07
N LEU A 94 9.85 -11.64 -0.48
CA LEU A 94 10.62 -10.58 -1.14
C LEU A 94 11.96 -11.10 -1.68
N SER A 95 12.63 -12.01 -0.94
CA SER A 95 13.88 -12.65 -1.40
C SER A 95 13.70 -13.36 -2.73
N LYS A 96 12.59 -14.09 -2.89
CA LYS A 96 12.26 -14.79 -4.14
C LYS A 96 11.93 -13.80 -5.27
N ALA A 97 11.20 -12.74 -4.97
CA ALA A 97 10.88 -11.69 -5.95
C ALA A 97 12.13 -10.97 -6.46
N ILE A 98 13.14 -10.79 -5.59
CA ILE A 98 14.45 -10.23 -5.97
C ILE A 98 15.22 -11.23 -6.85
N GLU A 99 15.28 -12.49 -6.46
CA GLU A 99 15.96 -13.55 -7.21
C GLU A 99 15.37 -13.71 -8.62
N ASP A 100 14.04 -13.69 -8.74
CA ASP A 100 13.30 -13.80 -9.99
C ASP A 100 13.35 -12.49 -10.83
N GLY A 101 13.93 -11.40 -10.30
CA GLY A 101 14.07 -10.13 -11.00
C GLY A 101 12.79 -9.28 -11.10
N TYR A 102 11.75 -9.62 -10.36
CA TYR A 102 10.47 -8.85 -10.34
C TYR A 102 10.56 -7.58 -9.51
N THR A 103 11.48 -7.53 -8.56
CA THR A 103 11.70 -6.33 -7.74
C THR A 103 13.19 -6.05 -7.57
N ARG A 104 13.52 -4.80 -7.25
CA ARG A 104 14.89 -4.39 -7.00
C ARG A 104 15.28 -4.69 -5.57
N THR A 105 16.56 -4.97 -5.35
CA THR A 105 17.11 -5.11 -4.00
C THR A 105 17.00 -3.77 -3.25
N PRO A 106 16.33 -3.73 -2.12
CA PRO A 106 16.31 -2.54 -1.28
C PRO A 106 17.68 -2.37 -0.60
N TYR A 107 18.15 -1.13 -0.51
CA TYR A 107 19.36 -0.78 0.20
C TYR A 107 19.01 0.14 1.37
N ALA A 108 19.42 -0.25 2.56
CA ALA A 108 19.40 0.63 3.73
C ALA A 108 20.79 1.26 3.88
N VAL A 109 20.83 2.59 3.89
CA VAL A 109 22.07 3.35 4.12
C VAL A 109 21.97 3.98 5.49
N THR A 110 22.95 3.67 6.34
CA THR A 110 23.04 4.23 7.68
C THR A 110 24.43 4.86 7.88
N ARG A 111 24.51 5.85 8.75
CA ARG A 111 25.79 6.39 9.19
C ARG A 111 26.38 5.52 10.29
N SER A 112 27.68 5.23 10.21
CA SER A 112 28.45 4.52 11.23
C SER A 112 29.29 5.45 12.11
N ASP A 113 29.39 6.72 11.71
CA ASP A 113 30.26 7.75 12.29
C ASP A 113 29.54 8.67 13.30
N ILE A 114 28.26 8.37 13.62
CA ILE A 114 27.45 9.20 14.49
C ILE A 114 27.03 8.42 15.74
N ASP A 115 27.28 9.01 16.88
CA ASP A 115 26.63 8.62 18.13
C ASP A 115 25.30 9.38 18.29
N PHE A 116 24.21 8.71 17.97
CA PHE A 116 22.85 9.28 17.96
C PHE A 116 22.41 9.86 19.30
N TYR A 117 23.02 9.42 20.41
CA TYR A 117 22.70 9.92 21.76
C TYR A 117 23.19 11.35 22.00
N ASN A 118 24.11 11.83 21.19
CA ASN A 118 24.70 13.17 21.34
C ASN A 118 23.96 14.26 20.54
N PHE A 119 22.90 13.91 19.83
CA PHE A 119 22.15 14.83 18.96
C PHE A 119 20.66 14.87 19.34
N GLY A 120 20.08 16.06 19.29
CA GLY A 120 18.62 16.21 19.42
C GLY A 120 17.90 15.82 18.13
N ASP A 121 16.61 15.48 18.26
CA ASP A 121 15.78 14.99 17.15
C ASP A 121 15.82 15.92 15.92
N GLU A 122 15.72 17.24 16.13
CA GLU A 122 15.78 18.22 15.03
C GLU A 122 17.12 18.20 14.27
N GLN A 123 18.22 17.97 14.99
CA GLN A 123 19.55 17.89 14.37
C GLN A 123 19.69 16.59 13.58
N LEU A 124 19.16 15.48 14.10
CA LEU A 124 19.14 14.19 13.41
C LEU A 124 18.29 14.27 12.14
N ASP A 125 17.11 14.88 12.20
CA ASP A 125 16.24 15.08 11.05
C ASP A 125 16.92 15.89 9.94
N LYS A 126 17.61 16.98 10.30
CA LYS A 126 18.39 17.78 9.35
C LYS A 126 19.52 16.98 8.71
N MET A 127 20.24 16.19 9.50
CA MET A 127 21.32 15.34 8.96
C MET A 127 20.77 14.28 8.02
N MET A 128 19.70 13.59 8.39
CA MET A 128 19.07 12.58 7.54
C MET A 128 18.57 13.18 6.23
N LEU A 129 17.99 14.38 6.28
CA LEU A 129 17.54 15.08 5.08
C LEU A 129 18.71 15.44 4.15
N LEU A 130 19.82 15.97 4.69
CA LEU A 130 21.02 16.31 3.94
C LEU A 130 21.66 15.07 3.31
N ASP A 131 21.71 13.96 4.02
CA ASP A 131 22.20 12.69 3.50
C ASP A 131 21.32 12.17 2.36
N GLY A 132 19.99 12.26 2.53
CA GLY A 132 19.04 11.92 1.49
C GLY A 132 19.22 12.75 0.22
N ILE A 133 19.40 14.07 0.36
CA ILE A 133 19.66 14.98 -0.77
C ILE A 133 20.99 14.61 -1.45
N THR A 134 22.04 14.36 -0.68
CA THR A 134 23.35 13.98 -1.20
C THR A 134 23.30 12.67 -1.98
N CYS A 135 22.61 11.68 -1.45
CA CYS A 135 22.38 10.39 -2.10
C CYS A 135 21.57 10.56 -3.39
N HIS A 136 20.51 11.38 -3.35
CA HIS A 136 19.69 11.69 -4.52
C HIS A 136 20.50 12.34 -5.65
N GLU A 137 21.27 13.38 -5.36
CA GLU A 137 22.10 14.08 -6.37
C GLU A 137 23.19 13.17 -6.93
N SER A 138 23.83 12.33 -6.10
CA SER A 138 24.78 11.33 -6.55
C SER A 138 24.13 10.32 -7.50
N THR A 139 22.92 9.83 -7.16
CA THR A 139 22.17 8.88 -7.99
C THR A 139 21.78 9.51 -9.32
N LYS A 140 21.30 10.76 -9.29
CA LYS A 140 20.94 11.52 -10.49
C LYS A 140 22.11 11.62 -11.47
N ARG A 141 23.29 12.02 -10.98
CA ARG A 141 24.51 12.11 -11.80
C ARG A 141 24.90 10.74 -12.41
N LYS A 142 24.81 9.66 -11.63
CA LYS A 142 25.10 8.31 -12.13
C LYS A 142 24.13 7.91 -13.25
N LEU A 143 22.86 8.24 -13.13
CA LEU A 143 21.85 7.95 -14.15
C LEU A 143 22.03 8.79 -15.41
N GLU A 144 22.42 10.06 -15.28
CA GLU A 144 22.75 10.93 -16.42
C GLU A 144 23.95 10.39 -17.20
N VAL A 145 25.02 10.02 -16.50
CA VAL A 145 26.23 9.41 -17.12
C VAL A 145 25.89 8.08 -17.79
N TYR A 146 25.10 7.24 -17.12
CA TYR A 146 24.66 5.98 -17.70
C TYR A 146 23.84 6.19 -18.98
N ALA A 147 22.90 7.12 -18.96
CA ALA A 147 22.07 7.45 -20.12
C ALA A 147 22.91 7.94 -21.30
N ALA A 148 23.85 8.84 -21.05
CA ALA A 148 24.78 9.37 -22.07
C ALA A 148 25.64 8.25 -22.69
N ASN A 149 26.20 7.38 -21.86
CA ASN A 149 27.08 6.30 -22.33
C ASN A 149 26.34 5.19 -23.10
N HIS A 150 25.04 5.02 -22.90
CA HIS A 150 24.26 3.92 -23.49
C HIS A 150 23.19 4.42 -24.48
N GLY A 151 23.14 5.70 -24.80
CA GLY A 151 22.11 6.27 -25.68
C GLY A 151 20.68 6.03 -25.17
N LYS A 152 20.48 6.00 -23.84
CA LYS A 152 19.17 5.77 -23.22
C LYS A 152 18.56 7.08 -22.73
N PRO A 153 17.23 7.16 -22.63
CA PRO A 153 16.59 8.31 -21.99
C PRO A 153 17.00 8.40 -20.52
N VAL A 154 17.18 9.63 -20.04
CA VAL A 154 17.52 9.88 -18.63
C VAL A 154 16.35 9.52 -17.73
N VAL A 155 16.58 8.62 -16.78
CA VAL A 155 15.64 8.33 -15.69
C VAL A 155 15.86 9.34 -14.58
N LYS A 156 14.84 10.10 -14.22
CA LYS A 156 14.87 11.06 -13.12
C LYS A 156 14.57 10.33 -11.81
N PRO A 157 15.50 10.28 -10.85
CA PRO A 157 15.19 9.75 -9.53
C PRO A 157 14.28 10.73 -8.78
N PHE A 158 13.49 10.23 -7.86
CA PHE A 158 12.74 11.06 -6.91
C PHE A 158 13.11 10.68 -5.48
N MET A 159 12.97 11.63 -4.56
CA MET A 159 13.17 11.43 -3.15
C MET A 159 11.82 11.61 -2.45
N SER A 160 11.43 10.61 -1.65
CA SER A 160 10.25 10.72 -0.78
C SER A 160 10.72 10.91 0.66
N VAL A 161 10.15 11.90 1.33
CA VAL A 161 10.42 12.17 2.75
C VAL A 161 9.16 11.85 3.54
N VAL A 162 9.29 10.93 4.49
CA VAL A 162 8.21 10.60 5.42
C VAL A 162 8.52 11.23 6.76
N ALA A 163 7.69 12.17 7.19
CA ALA A 163 7.81 12.84 8.48
C ALA A 163 6.65 12.42 9.40
N GLN A 164 6.93 12.29 10.69
CA GLN A 164 5.87 12.13 11.68
C GLN A 164 5.11 13.44 11.84
N ILE A 165 3.79 13.38 11.81
CA ILE A 165 2.97 14.54 12.16
C ILE A 165 3.13 14.75 13.67
N ALA A 166 3.68 15.89 14.05
CA ALA A 166 3.71 16.28 15.46
C ALA A 166 2.27 16.43 15.97
N THR A 167 1.81 15.44 16.71
CA THR A 167 0.54 15.57 17.43
C THR A 167 0.77 16.62 18.51
N LYS A 168 0.18 17.82 18.35
CA LYS A 168 0.16 18.82 19.44
C LYS A 168 -0.47 18.14 20.67
N ARG A 169 0.35 17.96 21.71
CA ARG A 169 -0.13 17.62 23.04
C ARG A 169 -0.77 18.84 23.68
#